data_06cb4870db9743b954d198024bd2c2d7
#
_entry.id   06cb4870db9743b954d198024bd2c2d7
#
_cell.length_a   1.000
_cell.length_b   1.000
_cell.length_c   1.000
_cell.angle_alpha   90.00
_cell.angle_beta   90.00
_cell.angle_gamma   90.00
#
_symmetry.space_group_name_H-M   'P 1'
#
loop_
_entity.id
_entity.type
_entity.pdbx_description
1 polymer ?
#
loop_
_entity_poly.entity_id
_entity_poly.type
_entity_poly.pdbx_seq_one_letter_code
_entity_poly.pdbx_strand_id
1 'polypeptide(L)'
;VCSHFIFTDDMYVQFREPKYTPKQRKDAVGQRFDRKVHFLVSESKITTEQAEFINICHRYRNELYHAGLRHEDILLDIAWHYHDLAISIFEDLNPNNSWHAGAEVTDTIARHAGKNGMAVVQNVASVARSLRAFRPNKKRPLFEALSLSAIRRVDELTEGFAFLVSDNQQNLSEEEIIYNLQFFDYLHSDDAVAKTVWGKVKTPRQRDVAIAFLKETWQPKYKANPLPYYRGQAEKIATCKSDVHTPEGLREIQE
;
A
#
# COMPACT_ATOMS: atom_id res chain seq x y z
N VAL A 1 -18.18 4.20 4.73
CA VAL A 1 -18.24 3.71 6.13
C VAL A 1 -18.05 4.86 7.11
N CYS A 2 -16.87 5.52 7.18
CA CYS A 2 -16.61 6.59 8.17
C CYS A 2 -17.68 7.69 8.14
N SER A 3 -18.07 8.16 6.96
CA SER A 3 -19.12 9.19 6.79
C SER A 3 -20.47 8.75 7.36
N HIS A 4 -20.76 7.45 7.34
CA HIS A 4 -22.00 6.91 7.90
C HIS A 4 -22.07 7.11 9.42
N PHE A 5 -20.97 6.91 10.15
CA PHE A 5 -20.94 7.13 11.60
C PHE A 5 -21.19 8.59 11.96
N ILE A 6 -20.57 9.50 11.20
CA ILE A 6 -20.76 10.95 11.43
C ILE A 6 -22.19 11.35 11.10
N PHE A 7 -22.73 10.89 9.98
CA PHE A 7 -24.10 11.18 9.60
C PHE A 7 -25.12 10.65 10.62
N THR A 8 -24.91 9.43 11.12
CA THR A 8 -25.75 8.85 12.18
C THR A 8 -25.67 9.68 13.46
N ASP A 9 -24.47 10.13 13.84
CA ASP A 9 -24.31 11.01 15.02
C ASP A 9 -25.06 12.35 14.82
N ASP A 10 -24.95 12.96 13.62
CA ASP A 10 -25.65 14.21 13.29
C ASP A 10 -27.17 14.09 13.39
N MET A 11 -27.73 12.94 13.02
CA MET A 11 -29.16 12.68 13.17
C MET A 11 -29.63 12.66 14.63
N TYR A 12 -28.74 12.29 15.55
CA TYR A 12 -29.08 12.17 16.99
C TYR A 12 -28.67 13.39 17.82
N VAL A 13 -27.92 14.35 17.25
CA VAL A 13 -27.40 15.51 17.99
C VAL A 13 -28.50 16.36 18.64
N GLN A 14 -29.70 16.35 18.07
CA GLN A 14 -30.86 17.05 18.65
C GLN A 14 -31.40 16.40 19.95
N PHE A 15 -31.03 15.15 20.21
CA PHE A 15 -31.50 14.38 21.38
C PHE A 15 -30.42 14.12 22.41
N ARG A 16 -29.15 14.29 22.04
CA ARG A 16 -28.00 14.04 22.90
C ARG A 16 -26.78 14.84 22.43
N GLU A 17 -25.79 14.97 23.30
CA GLU A 17 -24.49 15.53 22.94
C GLU A 17 -23.83 14.74 21.80
N PRO A 18 -23.10 15.40 20.91
CA PRO A 18 -22.35 14.75 19.84
C PRO A 18 -21.41 13.68 20.38
N LYS A 19 -21.48 12.48 19.83
CA LYS A 19 -20.56 11.40 20.18
C LYS A 19 -19.11 11.72 19.79
N TYR A 20 -18.95 12.40 18.65
CA TYR A 20 -17.62 12.65 18.06
C TYR A 20 -17.17 14.09 18.23
N THR A 21 -15.93 14.25 18.68
CA THR A 21 -15.26 15.53 18.74
C THR A 21 -15.06 16.13 17.34
N PRO A 22 -14.86 17.46 17.20
CA PRO A 22 -14.55 18.08 15.91
C PRO A 22 -13.35 17.45 15.21
N LYS A 23 -12.33 17.00 15.96
CA LYS A 23 -11.15 16.32 15.43
C LYS A 23 -11.53 14.94 14.83
N GLN A 24 -12.27 14.12 15.56
CA GLN A 24 -12.72 12.81 15.08
C GLN A 24 -13.61 12.94 13.84
N ARG A 25 -14.48 13.95 13.79
CA ARG A 25 -15.31 14.27 12.61
C ARG A 25 -14.43 14.60 11.41
N LYS A 26 -13.42 15.47 11.59
CA LYS A 26 -12.46 15.80 10.55
C LYS A 26 -11.66 14.58 10.07
N ASP A 27 -11.26 13.70 10.98
CA ASP A 27 -10.54 12.49 10.64
C ASP A 27 -11.43 11.49 9.85
N ALA A 28 -12.71 11.36 10.23
CA ALA A 28 -13.66 10.47 9.56
C ALA A 28 -14.05 10.90 8.13
N VAL A 29 -14.28 12.21 7.91
CA VAL A 29 -14.78 12.72 6.61
C VAL A 29 -13.73 13.43 5.77
N GLY A 30 -12.55 13.73 6.32
CA GLY A 30 -11.44 14.39 5.64
C GLY A 30 -10.88 13.58 4.47
N GLN A 31 -9.90 14.15 3.78
CA GLN A 31 -9.29 13.50 2.60
C GLN A 31 -8.21 12.48 2.97
N ARG A 32 -7.66 12.52 4.17
CA ARG A 32 -6.57 11.66 4.61
C ARG A 32 -7.04 10.24 4.88
N PHE A 33 -6.57 9.31 4.06
CA PHE A 33 -6.94 7.90 4.13
C PHE A 33 -6.50 7.25 5.46
N ASP A 34 -5.24 7.46 5.86
CA ASP A 34 -4.68 6.97 7.11
C ASP A 34 -5.52 7.33 8.34
N ARG A 35 -6.04 8.55 8.39
CA ARG A 35 -6.91 9.01 9.49
C ARG A 35 -8.28 8.32 9.51
N LYS A 36 -8.84 8.06 8.32
CA LYS A 36 -10.09 7.28 8.21
C LYS A 36 -9.92 5.86 8.73
N VAL A 37 -8.81 5.23 8.39
CA VAL A 37 -8.48 3.88 8.89
C VAL A 37 -8.33 3.92 10.41
N HIS A 38 -7.56 4.88 10.94
CA HIS A 38 -7.40 5.05 12.39
C HIS A 38 -8.74 5.32 13.11
N PHE A 39 -9.63 6.12 12.53
CA PHE A 39 -10.97 6.35 13.05
C PHE A 39 -11.76 5.03 13.17
N LEU A 40 -11.70 4.15 12.16
CA LEU A 40 -12.38 2.86 12.21
C LEU A 40 -11.81 1.92 13.29
N VAL A 41 -10.50 1.96 13.52
CA VAL A 41 -9.87 1.24 14.65
C VAL A 41 -10.37 1.78 15.99
N SER A 42 -10.41 3.09 16.17
CA SER A 42 -10.88 3.72 17.41
C SER A 42 -12.35 3.43 17.72
N GLU A 43 -13.16 3.19 16.69
CA GLU A 43 -14.56 2.76 16.81
C GLU A 43 -14.72 1.23 16.92
N SER A 44 -13.62 0.47 17.01
CA SER A 44 -13.61 -1.00 17.07
C SER A 44 -14.36 -1.65 15.90
N LYS A 45 -14.32 -1.01 14.71
CA LYS A 45 -14.97 -1.51 13.49
C LYS A 45 -14.05 -2.32 12.60
N ILE A 46 -12.77 -2.13 12.79
CA ILE A 46 -11.72 -2.96 12.21
C ILE A 46 -10.65 -3.19 13.28
N THR A 47 -9.93 -4.29 13.18
CA THR A 47 -8.80 -4.56 14.05
C THR A 47 -7.57 -3.76 13.62
N THR A 48 -6.56 -3.70 14.47
CA THR A 48 -5.27 -3.08 14.13
C THR A 48 -4.62 -3.78 12.94
N GLU A 49 -4.66 -5.10 12.90
CA GLU A 49 -4.11 -5.94 11.82
C GLU A 49 -4.82 -5.67 10.49
N GLN A 50 -6.15 -5.59 10.50
CA GLN A 50 -6.93 -5.21 9.33
C GLN A 50 -6.54 -3.79 8.84
N ALA A 51 -6.32 -2.86 9.77
CA ALA A 51 -5.89 -1.50 9.45
C ALA A 51 -4.49 -1.48 8.81
N GLU A 52 -3.55 -2.27 9.33
CA GLU A 52 -2.21 -2.40 8.76
C GLU A 52 -2.26 -2.98 7.35
N PHE A 53 -3.02 -4.05 7.13
CA PHE A 53 -3.21 -4.63 5.80
C PHE A 53 -3.86 -3.64 4.82
N ILE A 54 -4.89 -2.89 5.24
CA ILE A 54 -5.50 -1.83 4.43
C ILE A 54 -4.47 -0.76 4.05
N ASN A 55 -3.60 -0.36 4.97
CA ASN A 55 -2.55 0.61 4.72
C ASN A 55 -1.46 0.08 3.77
N ILE A 56 -1.11 -1.21 3.86
CA ILE A 56 -0.21 -1.87 2.91
C ILE A 56 -0.81 -1.85 1.51
N CYS A 57 -2.07 -2.29 1.34
CA CYS A 57 -2.76 -2.26 0.06
C CYS A 57 -2.85 -0.84 -0.52
N HIS A 58 -3.09 0.16 0.34
CA HIS A 58 -3.13 1.56 -0.07
C HIS A 58 -1.76 2.06 -0.58
N ARG A 59 -0.65 1.65 0.06
CA ARG A 59 0.70 1.95 -0.41
C ARG A 59 0.97 1.34 -1.78
N TYR A 60 0.71 0.04 -1.97
CA TYR A 60 0.87 -0.61 -3.28
C TYR A 60 0.06 0.09 -4.37
N ARG A 61 -1.21 0.44 -4.08
CA ARG A 61 -2.02 1.21 -5.01
C ARG A 61 -1.37 2.56 -5.38
N ASN A 62 -0.85 3.28 -4.40
CA ASN A 62 -0.22 4.58 -4.65
C ASN A 62 1.09 4.44 -5.43
N GLU A 63 1.91 3.43 -5.13
CA GLU A 63 3.12 3.11 -5.88
C GLU A 63 2.80 2.77 -7.34
N LEU A 64 1.73 2.02 -7.59
CA LEU A 64 1.26 1.73 -8.95
C LEU A 64 0.95 3.01 -9.74
N TYR A 65 0.29 3.99 -9.10
CA TYR A 65 -0.04 5.26 -9.76
C TYR A 65 1.16 6.19 -9.97
N HIS A 66 2.15 6.15 -9.09
CA HIS A 66 3.29 7.08 -9.13
C HIS A 66 4.55 6.50 -9.75
N ALA A 67 4.77 5.21 -9.63
CA ALA A 67 5.98 4.53 -10.09
C ALA A 67 5.76 3.65 -11.34
N GLY A 68 4.55 3.63 -11.90
CA GLY A 68 4.19 2.76 -13.01
C GLY A 68 3.97 1.30 -12.59
N LEU A 69 3.99 0.40 -13.57
CA LEU A 69 3.60 -1.02 -13.42
C LEU A 69 4.62 -1.90 -12.67
N ARG A 70 5.37 -1.36 -11.71
CA ARG A 70 6.42 -2.12 -10.99
C ARG A 70 5.91 -3.35 -10.24
N HIS A 71 4.63 -3.38 -9.89
CA HIS A 71 3.99 -4.44 -9.10
C HIS A 71 2.82 -5.10 -9.84
N GLU A 72 2.84 -5.05 -11.18
CA GLU A 72 1.75 -5.60 -12.00
C GLU A 72 1.55 -7.10 -11.76
N ASP A 73 2.63 -7.82 -11.52
CA ASP A 73 2.66 -9.26 -11.30
C ASP A 73 1.93 -9.74 -10.03
N ILE A 74 1.82 -8.89 -9.00
CA ILE A 74 1.12 -9.22 -7.73
C ILE A 74 -0.16 -8.42 -7.53
N LEU A 75 -0.45 -7.45 -8.39
CA LEU A 75 -1.58 -6.56 -8.22
C LEU A 75 -2.91 -7.32 -8.08
N LEU A 76 -3.11 -8.34 -8.90
CA LEU A 76 -4.32 -9.14 -8.88
C LEU A 76 -4.45 -9.94 -7.58
N ASP A 77 -3.36 -10.53 -7.09
CA ASP A 77 -3.35 -11.27 -5.83
C ASP A 77 -3.67 -10.36 -4.65
N ILE A 78 -3.03 -9.17 -4.58
CA ILE A 78 -3.32 -8.15 -3.56
C ILE A 78 -4.78 -7.70 -3.64
N ALA A 79 -5.30 -7.46 -4.85
CA ALA A 79 -6.68 -7.02 -5.05
C ALA A 79 -7.68 -8.07 -4.53
N TRP A 80 -7.44 -9.36 -4.73
CA TRP A 80 -8.31 -10.42 -4.21
C TRP A 80 -8.25 -10.53 -2.68
N HIS A 81 -7.09 -10.36 -2.08
CA HIS A 81 -6.98 -10.33 -0.61
C HIS A 81 -7.69 -9.12 -0.03
N TYR A 82 -7.54 -7.95 -0.66
CA TYR A 82 -8.26 -6.74 -0.26
C TYR A 82 -9.78 -6.87 -0.43
N HIS A 83 -10.24 -7.50 -1.51
CA HIS A 83 -11.64 -7.79 -1.75
C HIS A 83 -12.23 -8.66 -0.63
N ASP A 84 -11.54 -9.74 -0.24
CA ASP A 84 -11.98 -10.60 0.87
C ASP A 84 -12.08 -9.83 2.19
N LEU A 85 -11.09 -9.01 2.51
CA LEU A 85 -11.12 -8.16 3.69
C LEU A 85 -12.27 -7.16 3.64
N ALA A 86 -12.50 -6.52 2.49
CA ALA A 86 -13.59 -5.57 2.32
C ALA A 86 -14.96 -6.22 2.54
N ILE A 87 -15.15 -7.46 2.07
CA ILE A 87 -16.39 -8.22 2.30
C ILE A 87 -16.53 -8.55 3.79
N SER A 88 -15.48 -9.00 4.47
CA SER A 88 -15.53 -9.29 5.90
C SER A 88 -15.90 -8.05 6.71
N ILE A 89 -15.26 -6.90 6.43
CA ILE A 89 -15.61 -5.63 7.09
C ILE A 89 -17.06 -5.23 6.79
N PHE A 90 -17.55 -5.45 5.58
CA PHE A 90 -18.93 -5.15 5.21
C PHE A 90 -19.93 -6.02 5.97
N GLU A 91 -19.65 -7.31 6.15
CA GLU A 91 -20.46 -8.23 6.94
C GLU A 91 -20.47 -7.85 8.43
N ASP A 92 -19.28 -7.56 9.00
CA ASP A 92 -19.14 -7.19 10.41
C ASP A 92 -19.83 -5.85 10.74
N LEU A 93 -19.77 -4.91 9.82
CA LEU A 93 -20.46 -3.63 9.96
C LEU A 93 -21.97 -3.76 9.89
N ASN A 94 -22.46 -4.80 9.20
CA ASN A 94 -23.87 -5.11 9.02
C ASN A 94 -24.73 -3.81 8.89
N PRO A 95 -24.57 -3.04 7.83
CA PRO A 95 -25.28 -1.77 7.69
C PRO A 95 -26.77 -2.02 7.49
N ASN A 96 -27.46 -2.27 8.60
CA ASN A 96 -28.92 -2.56 8.64
C ASN A 96 -29.79 -1.33 8.33
N ASN A 97 -29.24 -0.32 7.68
CA ASN A 97 -30.04 0.85 7.31
C ASN A 97 -30.75 0.60 5.99
N SER A 98 -31.97 0.12 6.10
CA SER A 98 -32.94 0.19 5.03
C SER A 98 -33.34 1.67 4.79
N TRP A 99 -32.62 2.34 3.93
CA TRP A 99 -33.09 3.60 3.39
C TRP A 99 -34.18 3.31 2.36
N HIS A 100 -35.44 3.53 2.76
CA HIS A 100 -36.55 3.62 1.83
C HIS A 100 -36.55 5.02 1.20
N ALA A 101 -35.55 5.36 0.43
CA ALA A 101 -35.66 6.47 -0.48
C ALA A 101 -36.38 5.93 -1.71
N GLY A 102 -37.46 6.54 -2.10
CA GLY A 102 -38.18 6.28 -3.37
C GLY A 102 -37.34 6.74 -4.58
N ALA A 103 -36.11 6.23 -4.69
CA ALA A 103 -35.26 6.47 -5.83
C ALA A 103 -35.76 5.59 -6.98
N GLU A 104 -35.90 6.17 -8.15
CA GLU A 104 -36.10 5.40 -9.38
C GLU A 104 -35.01 4.37 -9.54
N VAL A 105 -35.40 3.13 -9.74
CA VAL A 105 -34.46 2.04 -10.02
C VAL A 105 -33.87 2.27 -11.39
N THR A 106 -32.63 2.73 -11.43
CA THR A 106 -31.92 2.91 -12.70
C THR A 106 -31.68 1.56 -13.38
N ASP A 107 -31.50 1.54 -14.70
CA ASP A 107 -31.19 0.30 -15.45
C ASP A 107 -29.95 -0.43 -14.91
N THR A 108 -28.99 0.31 -14.36
CA THR A 108 -27.81 -0.28 -13.72
C THR A 108 -28.19 -0.97 -12.43
N ILE A 109 -29.00 -0.37 -11.59
CA ILE A 109 -29.48 -0.99 -10.35
C ILE A 109 -30.37 -2.21 -10.71
N ALA A 110 -31.28 -2.08 -11.68
CA ALA A 110 -32.14 -3.18 -12.12
C ALA A 110 -31.36 -4.40 -12.64
N ARG A 111 -30.24 -4.18 -13.34
CA ARG A 111 -29.36 -5.24 -13.84
C ARG A 111 -28.72 -6.05 -12.72
N HIS A 112 -28.31 -5.41 -11.62
CA HIS A 112 -27.61 -6.07 -10.54
C HIS A 112 -28.52 -6.49 -9.38
N ALA A 113 -29.67 -5.82 -9.24
CA ALA A 113 -30.59 -5.97 -8.12
C ALA A 113 -31.90 -6.69 -8.46
N GLY A 114 -32.11 -7.01 -9.75
CA GLY A 114 -33.38 -7.49 -10.24
C GLY A 114 -34.45 -6.38 -10.32
N LYS A 115 -35.60 -6.69 -10.96
CA LYS A 115 -36.67 -5.72 -11.23
C LYS A 115 -37.31 -5.07 -9.98
N ASN A 116 -37.13 -5.68 -8.82
CA ASN A 116 -37.57 -5.16 -7.53
C ASN A 116 -36.35 -4.67 -6.75
N GLY A 117 -35.83 -3.48 -7.05
CA GLY A 117 -34.67 -2.87 -6.41
C GLY A 117 -34.67 -2.86 -4.86
N MET A 118 -35.81 -3.06 -4.24
CA MET A 118 -35.94 -3.20 -2.79
C MET A 118 -35.36 -4.51 -2.23
N ALA A 119 -35.27 -5.58 -3.01
CA ALA A 119 -34.78 -6.87 -2.53
C ALA A 119 -33.27 -6.88 -2.24
N VAL A 120 -32.51 -5.96 -2.83
CA VAL A 120 -31.04 -5.91 -2.73
C VAL A 120 -30.54 -5.20 -1.49
N VAL A 121 -31.29 -4.23 -0.99
CA VAL A 121 -30.89 -3.44 0.19
C VAL A 121 -31.11 -4.20 1.50
N GLN A 122 -31.87 -5.27 1.48
CA GLN A 122 -32.38 -5.91 2.68
C GLN A 122 -31.48 -6.99 3.30
N ASN A 123 -30.44 -7.44 2.62
CA ASN A 123 -29.64 -8.55 3.17
C ASN A 123 -28.15 -8.42 2.84
N VAL A 124 -27.39 -7.82 3.77
CA VAL A 124 -25.92 -7.71 3.72
C VAL A 124 -25.28 -9.08 3.44
N ALA A 125 -25.77 -10.15 4.09
CA ALA A 125 -25.25 -11.48 3.86
C ALA A 125 -25.49 -12.00 2.43
N SER A 126 -26.58 -11.60 1.78
CA SER A 126 -26.86 -11.93 0.38
C SER A 126 -25.90 -11.21 -0.55
N VAL A 127 -25.67 -9.92 -0.33
CA VAL A 127 -24.71 -9.11 -1.11
C VAL A 127 -23.30 -9.65 -0.93
N ALA A 128 -22.88 -9.89 0.29
CA ALA A 128 -21.57 -10.45 0.61
C ALA A 128 -21.34 -11.81 -0.06
N ARG A 129 -22.36 -12.68 -0.04
CA ARG A 129 -22.33 -13.98 -0.74
C ARG A 129 -22.18 -13.80 -2.25
N SER A 130 -22.92 -12.88 -2.86
CA SER A 130 -22.79 -12.57 -4.28
C SER A 130 -21.40 -12.03 -4.63
N LEU A 131 -20.84 -11.15 -3.81
CA LEU A 131 -19.49 -10.64 -3.99
C LEU A 131 -18.44 -11.77 -3.89
N ARG A 132 -18.60 -12.68 -2.92
CA ARG A 132 -17.71 -13.85 -2.80
C ARG A 132 -17.80 -14.81 -4.00
N ALA A 133 -18.92 -14.86 -4.69
CA ALA A 133 -19.08 -15.70 -5.87
C ALA A 133 -18.18 -15.26 -7.05
N PHE A 134 -17.73 -14.01 -7.08
CA PHE A 134 -16.75 -13.52 -8.06
C PHE A 134 -15.31 -13.94 -7.76
N ARG A 135 -15.08 -14.56 -6.60
CA ARG A 135 -13.77 -15.00 -6.17
C ARG A 135 -13.22 -16.10 -7.07
N PRO A 136 -11.96 -16.04 -7.50
CA PRO A 136 -11.36 -17.14 -8.22
C PRO A 136 -11.30 -18.40 -7.36
N ASN A 137 -11.52 -19.57 -7.97
CA ASN A 137 -11.50 -20.86 -7.27
C ASN A 137 -10.16 -21.15 -6.58
N LYS A 138 -9.06 -20.62 -7.14
CA LYS A 138 -7.72 -20.73 -6.58
C LYS A 138 -7.12 -19.32 -6.52
N LYS A 139 -6.90 -18.87 -5.31
CA LYS A 139 -6.20 -17.63 -4.97
C LYS A 139 -4.81 -18.01 -4.44
N ARG A 140 -3.77 -17.37 -4.97
CA ARG A 140 -2.41 -17.56 -4.46
C ARG A 140 -2.34 -16.96 -3.05
N PRO A 141 -1.72 -17.63 -2.07
CA PRO A 141 -1.43 -17.02 -0.79
C PRO A 141 -0.63 -15.72 -0.96
N LEU A 142 -0.93 -14.71 -0.17
CA LEU A 142 -0.31 -13.38 -0.34
C LEU A 142 1.21 -13.44 -0.11
N PHE A 143 1.68 -14.19 0.88
CA PHE A 143 3.10 -14.35 1.14
C PHE A 143 3.85 -15.01 -0.05
N GLU A 144 3.21 -15.95 -0.73
CA GLU A 144 3.78 -16.58 -1.94
C GLU A 144 3.87 -15.57 -3.10
N ALA A 145 2.81 -14.78 -3.32
CA ALA A 145 2.81 -13.74 -4.34
C ALA A 145 3.88 -12.68 -4.05
N LEU A 146 3.99 -12.22 -2.81
CA LEU A 146 4.99 -11.24 -2.39
C LEU A 146 6.42 -11.79 -2.53
N SER A 147 6.67 -13.04 -2.13
CA SER A 147 7.97 -13.68 -2.31
C SER A 147 8.38 -13.74 -3.76
N LEU A 148 7.49 -14.23 -4.63
CA LEU A 148 7.77 -14.34 -6.07
C LEU A 148 8.05 -12.97 -6.71
N SER A 149 7.28 -11.95 -6.35
CA SER A 149 7.52 -10.59 -6.84
C SER A 149 8.84 -10.02 -6.33
N ALA A 150 9.17 -10.23 -5.06
CA ALA A 150 10.44 -9.79 -4.48
C ALA A 150 11.64 -10.48 -5.13
N ILE A 151 11.57 -11.81 -5.33
CA ILE A 151 12.62 -12.59 -6.02
C ILE A 151 12.81 -12.05 -7.44
N ARG A 152 11.72 -11.93 -8.21
CA ARG A 152 11.79 -11.39 -9.57
C ARG A 152 12.45 -10.02 -9.59
N ARG A 153 12.09 -9.14 -8.65
CA ARG A 153 12.69 -7.82 -8.57
C ARG A 153 14.19 -7.86 -8.27
N VAL A 154 14.61 -8.75 -7.37
CA VAL A 154 16.04 -8.95 -7.08
C VAL A 154 16.78 -9.52 -8.29
N ASP A 155 16.15 -10.44 -9.04
CA ASP A 155 16.75 -10.98 -10.26
C ASP A 155 16.92 -9.91 -11.33
N GLU A 156 15.91 -9.06 -11.59
CA GLU A 156 16.01 -7.91 -12.50
C GLU A 156 17.16 -6.94 -12.10
N LEU A 157 17.27 -6.65 -10.80
CA LEU A 157 18.36 -5.80 -10.30
C LEU A 157 19.72 -6.48 -10.43
N THR A 158 19.79 -7.79 -10.25
CA THR A 158 21.02 -8.57 -10.42
C THR A 158 21.49 -8.57 -11.87
N GLU A 159 20.57 -8.76 -12.81
CA GLU A 159 20.85 -8.65 -14.25
C GLU A 159 21.32 -7.23 -14.62
N GLY A 160 20.62 -6.21 -14.13
CA GLY A 160 21.02 -4.82 -14.34
C GLY A 160 22.40 -4.50 -13.76
N PHE A 161 22.70 -5.01 -12.58
CA PHE A 161 24.02 -4.85 -11.95
C PHE A 161 25.12 -5.58 -12.75
N ALA A 162 24.86 -6.83 -13.16
CA ALA A 162 25.80 -7.60 -13.99
C ALA A 162 26.08 -6.88 -15.32
N PHE A 163 25.06 -6.26 -15.94
CA PHE A 163 25.24 -5.41 -17.13
C PHE A 163 26.17 -4.23 -16.83
N LEU A 164 25.97 -3.49 -15.74
CA LEU A 164 26.82 -2.37 -15.37
C LEU A 164 28.29 -2.78 -15.13
N VAL A 165 28.49 -3.96 -14.54
CA VAL A 165 29.85 -4.51 -14.33
C VAL A 165 30.49 -4.90 -15.67
N SER A 166 29.74 -5.50 -16.59
CA SER A 166 30.25 -5.95 -17.89
C SER A 166 30.54 -4.80 -18.86
N ASP A 167 29.72 -3.73 -18.82
CA ASP A 167 29.86 -2.52 -19.67
C ASP A 167 30.74 -1.43 -19.02
N ASN A 168 31.56 -1.83 -18.06
CA ASN A 168 32.36 -0.94 -17.24
C ASN A 168 33.59 -0.42 -17.99
N GLN A 169 33.43 0.59 -18.81
CA GLN A 169 34.51 1.22 -19.59
C GLN A 169 35.58 1.92 -18.73
N GLN A 170 35.26 2.21 -17.45
CA GLN A 170 36.19 2.86 -16.52
C GLN A 170 37.01 1.87 -15.70
N ASN A 171 36.82 0.57 -15.90
CA ASN A 171 37.49 -0.50 -15.12
C ASN A 171 37.34 -0.36 -13.60
N LEU A 172 36.18 0.13 -13.13
CA LEU A 172 35.87 0.22 -11.72
C LEU A 172 35.67 -1.17 -11.14
N SER A 173 36.05 -1.37 -9.90
CA SER A 173 35.69 -2.58 -9.14
C SER A 173 34.18 -2.63 -8.86
N GLU A 174 33.62 -3.81 -8.58
CA GLU A 174 32.22 -3.94 -8.16
C GLU A 174 31.89 -3.06 -6.94
N GLU A 175 32.80 -2.96 -5.98
CA GLU A 175 32.66 -2.13 -4.79
C GLU A 175 32.55 -0.63 -5.15
N GLU A 176 33.38 -0.17 -6.11
CA GLU A 176 33.31 1.21 -6.58
C GLU A 176 32.03 1.49 -7.35
N ILE A 177 31.53 0.54 -8.14
CA ILE A 177 30.23 0.66 -8.82
C ILE A 177 29.11 0.77 -7.77
N ILE A 178 29.08 -0.11 -6.78
CA ILE A 178 28.09 -0.09 -5.69
C ILE A 178 28.15 1.24 -4.92
N TYR A 179 29.35 1.70 -4.61
CA TYR A 179 29.55 2.99 -3.95
C TYR A 179 28.99 4.13 -4.81
N ASN A 180 29.32 4.18 -6.09
CA ASN A 180 28.89 5.23 -6.98
C ASN A 180 27.37 5.24 -7.19
N LEU A 181 26.73 4.09 -7.31
CA LEU A 181 25.27 3.98 -7.43
C LEU A 181 24.56 4.52 -6.18
N GLN A 182 25.01 4.15 -4.99
CA GLN A 182 24.44 4.64 -3.73
C GLN A 182 24.69 6.14 -3.54
N PHE A 183 25.88 6.61 -3.91
CA PHE A 183 26.21 8.03 -3.80
C PHE A 183 25.40 8.87 -4.79
N PHE A 184 25.18 8.37 -5.99
CA PHE A 184 24.31 9.02 -6.99
C PHE A 184 22.86 9.11 -6.50
N ASP A 185 22.33 8.01 -5.92
CA ASP A 185 21.01 8.01 -5.32
C ASP A 185 20.92 9.03 -4.16
N TYR A 186 21.89 9.06 -3.27
CA TYR A 186 21.97 10.06 -2.20
C TYR A 186 21.93 11.51 -2.71
N LEU A 187 22.65 11.81 -3.79
CA LEU A 187 22.65 13.16 -4.37
C LEU A 187 21.29 13.60 -4.93
N HIS A 188 20.41 12.65 -5.27
CA HIS A 188 19.12 12.91 -5.91
C HIS A 188 17.91 12.67 -5.02
N SER A 189 18.00 11.75 -4.07
CA SER A 189 16.88 11.38 -3.20
C SER A 189 16.82 12.17 -1.90
N ASP A 190 17.95 12.63 -1.38
CA ASP A 190 17.98 13.52 -0.21
C ASP A 190 17.59 14.95 -0.63
N ASP A 191 16.40 15.39 -0.21
CA ASP A 191 15.83 16.69 -0.57
C ASP A 191 16.73 17.87 -0.24
N ALA A 192 17.48 17.84 0.87
CA ALA A 192 18.36 18.91 1.29
C ALA A 192 19.64 18.96 0.42
N VAL A 193 20.20 17.80 0.14
CA VAL A 193 21.36 17.61 -0.72
C VAL A 193 21.02 17.98 -2.16
N ALA A 194 19.93 17.45 -2.69
CA ALA A 194 19.48 17.72 -4.04
C ALA A 194 19.22 19.23 -4.27
N LYS A 195 18.53 19.89 -3.36
CA LYS A 195 18.32 21.35 -3.41
C LYS A 195 19.62 22.15 -3.33
N THR A 196 20.61 21.67 -2.61
CA THR A 196 21.91 22.34 -2.49
C THR A 196 22.75 22.13 -3.77
N VAL A 197 22.94 20.89 -4.19
CA VAL A 197 23.81 20.54 -5.33
C VAL A 197 23.21 20.97 -6.67
N TRP A 198 21.89 20.77 -6.85
CA TRP A 198 21.24 21.01 -8.15
C TRP A 198 20.48 22.33 -8.21
N GLY A 199 20.06 22.89 -7.07
CA GLY A 199 19.25 24.12 -7.00
C GLY A 199 20.01 25.39 -6.61
N LYS A 200 20.93 25.34 -5.64
CA LYS A 200 21.61 26.52 -5.10
C LYS A 200 22.96 26.80 -5.76
N VAL A 201 23.61 25.78 -6.28
CA VAL A 201 24.94 25.90 -6.88
C VAL A 201 24.80 26.31 -8.36
N LYS A 202 25.31 27.52 -8.68
CA LYS A 202 25.07 28.15 -9.99
C LYS A 202 26.12 27.79 -11.04
N THR A 203 27.32 27.36 -10.66
CA THR A 203 28.40 27.07 -11.60
C THR A 203 28.84 25.60 -11.50
N PRO A 204 29.27 24.97 -12.65
CA PRO A 204 29.79 23.60 -12.63
C PRO A 204 30.92 23.42 -11.62
N ARG A 205 31.88 24.35 -11.55
CA ARG A 205 33.01 24.26 -10.61
C ARG A 205 32.54 24.22 -9.12
N GLN A 206 31.55 25.04 -8.76
CA GLN A 206 31.02 25.03 -7.41
C GLN A 206 30.30 23.69 -7.11
N ARG A 207 29.63 23.13 -8.10
CA ARG A 207 28.97 21.83 -8.00
C ARG A 207 29.98 20.72 -7.76
N ASP A 208 31.08 20.70 -8.53
CA ASP A 208 32.13 19.70 -8.39
C ASP A 208 32.76 19.75 -6.98
N VAL A 209 33.01 20.96 -6.45
CA VAL A 209 33.51 21.14 -5.08
C VAL A 209 32.51 20.64 -4.04
N ALA A 210 31.22 20.93 -4.19
CA ALA A 210 30.18 20.46 -3.28
C ALA A 210 30.04 18.94 -3.31
N ILE A 211 30.08 18.34 -4.50
CA ILE A 211 30.02 16.87 -4.69
C ILE A 211 31.26 16.22 -4.06
N ALA A 212 32.46 16.78 -4.29
CA ALA A 212 33.70 16.25 -3.70
C ALA A 212 33.63 16.26 -2.16
N PHE A 213 33.19 17.36 -1.55
CA PHE A 213 33.00 17.46 -0.11
C PHE A 213 32.00 16.44 0.43
N LEU A 214 30.86 16.29 -0.25
CA LEU A 214 29.84 15.29 0.15
C LEU A 214 30.39 13.87 0.03
N LYS A 215 31.19 13.58 -1.00
CA LYS A 215 31.81 12.27 -1.20
C LYS A 215 32.82 11.91 -0.09
N GLU A 216 33.50 12.88 0.47
CA GLU A 216 34.42 12.68 1.60
C GLU A 216 33.69 12.39 2.92
N THR A 217 32.52 12.97 3.11
CA THR A 217 31.78 12.90 4.37
C THR A 217 30.71 11.81 4.38
N TRP A 218 30.20 11.42 3.22
CA TRP A 218 29.14 10.43 3.10
C TRP A 218 29.68 9.00 3.25
N GLN A 219 28.87 8.14 3.88
CA GLN A 219 29.18 6.73 4.07
C GLN A 219 28.15 5.87 3.34
N PRO A 220 28.56 4.87 2.55
CA PRO A 220 27.64 3.96 1.87
C PRO A 220 26.94 3.06 2.87
N LYS A 221 25.68 2.75 2.61
CA LYS A 221 24.91 1.77 3.38
C LYS A 221 25.46 0.33 3.16
N TYR A 222 25.85 0.04 1.93
CA TYR A 222 26.39 -1.26 1.54
C TYR A 222 27.80 -1.11 1.01
N LYS A 223 28.72 -1.94 1.52
CA LYS A 223 30.12 -2.02 1.04
C LYS A 223 30.32 -3.06 -0.06
N ALA A 224 29.45 -4.06 -0.11
CA ALA A 224 29.43 -5.13 -1.10
C ALA A 224 28.02 -5.28 -1.67
N ASN A 225 27.89 -6.09 -2.73
CA ASN A 225 26.61 -6.33 -3.39
C ASN A 225 25.59 -6.92 -2.41
N PRO A 226 24.49 -6.20 -2.07
CA PRO A 226 23.49 -6.65 -1.13
C PRO A 226 22.43 -7.58 -1.74
N LEU A 227 22.39 -7.73 -3.06
CA LEU A 227 21.33 -8.46 -3.76
C LEU A 227 21.21 -9.94 -3.34
N PRO A 228 22.32 -10.70 -3.11
CA PRO A 228 22.21 -12.07 -2.61
C PRO A 228 21.54 -12.16 -1.23
N TYR A 229 21.79 -11.19 -0.36
CA TYR A 229 21.12 -11.11 0.95
C TYR A 229 19.62 -10.87 0.77
N TYR A 230 19.22 -9.89 -0.05
CA TYR A 230 17.81 -9.60 -0.29
C TYR A 230 17.08 -10.74 -0.99
N ARG A 231 17.76 -11.49 -1.87
CA ARG A 231 17.19 -12.71 -2.45
C ARG A 231 16.85 -13.73 -1.37
N GLY A 232 17.77 -13.98 -0.45
CA GLY A 232 17.55 -14.89 0.67
C GLY A 232 16.41 -14.44 1.60
N GLN A 233 16.23 -13.14 1.79
CA GLN A 233 15.09 -12.61 2.55
C GLN A 233 13.77 -12.80 1.78
N ALA A 234 13.74 -12.53 0.49
CA ALA A 234 12.55 -12.75 -0.36
C ALA A 234 12.11 -14.24 -0.37
N GLU A 235 13.06 -15.17 -0.39
CA GLU A 235 12.79 -16.60 -0.31
C GLU A 235 12.20 -17.01 1.06
N LYS A 236 12.62 -16.36 2.14
CA LYS A 236 12.05 -16.60 3.48
C LYS A 236 10.59 -16.20 3.56
N ILE A 237 10.16 -15.16 2.86
CA ILE A 237 8.75 -14.75 2.84
C ILE A 237 7.86 -15.91 2.37
N ALA A 238 8.30 -16.73 1.41
CA ALA A 238 7.57 -17.91 0.94
C ALA A 238 7.37 -18.98 2.02
N THR A 239 8.21 -18.99 3.05
CA THR A 239 8.15 -19.94 4.17
C THR A 239 7.31 -19.44 5.35
N CYS A 240 6.78 -18.22 5.29
CA CYS A 240 5.89 -17.69 6.30
C CYS A 240 4.68 -18.60 6.46
N LYS A 241 4.43 -19.06 7.69
CA LYS A 241 3.31 -19.94 8.02
C LYS A 241 2.17 -19.19 8.67
N SER A 242 2.43 -17.99 9.15
CA SER A 242 1.46 -17.16 9.82
C SER A 242 0.46 -16.59 8.84
N ASP A 243 -0.78 -16.45 9.25
CA ASP A 243 -1.80 -15.78 8.44
C ASP A 243 -1.39 -14.30 8.27
N VAL A 244 -1.38 -13.81 7.03
CA VAL A 244 -1.08 -12.41 6.72
C VAL A 244 -2.04 -11.40 7.35
N HIS A 245 -3.17 -11.88 7.86
CA HIS A 245 -4.12 -11.06 8.61
C HIS A 245 -3.82 -11.01 10.10
N THR A 246 -2.81 -11.75 10.58
CA THR A 246 -2.37 -11.70 11.96
C THR A 246 -1.20 -10.73 12.15
N PRO A 247 -1.01 -10.17 13.36
CA PRO A 247 0.14 -9.30 13.65
C PRO A 247 1.49 -9.97 13.38
N GLU A 248 1.57 -11.27 13.68
CA GLU A 248 2.75 -12.09 13.47
C GLU A 248 3.06 -12.23 11.98
N GLY A 249 2.07 -12.58 11.15
CA GLY A 249 2.25 -12.75 9.70
C GLY A 249 2.62 -11.44 9.01
N LEU A 250 2.06 -10.29 9.45
CA LEU A 250 2.45 -8.99 8.91
C LEU A 250 3.87 -8.59 9.31
N ARG A 251 4.32 -8.92 10.53
CA ARG A 251 5.71 -8.68 10.97
C ARG A 251 6.69 -9.54 10.19
N GLU A 252 6.41 -10.84 10.03
CA GLU A 252 7.23 -11.75 9.24
C GLU A 252 7.46 -11.26 7.79
N ILE A 253 6.49 -10.53 7.21
CA ILE A 253 6.61 -9.96 5.86
C ILE A 253 7.40 -8.64 5.86
N GLN A 254 7.35 -7.87 6.95
CA GLN A 254 8.03 -6.58 7.05
C GLN A 254 9.52 -6.69 7.47
N GLU A 255 9.91 -7.76 8.14
CA GLU A 255 11.30 -8.08 8.53
C GLU A 255 12.07 -8.74 7.39
#